data_ce08ac86efa1fdae6b779e4d4a2f6128
#
_entry.id   ce08ac86efa1fdae6b779e4d4a2f6128
#
_cell.length_a   1.000
_cell.length_b   1.000
_cell.length_c   1.000
_cell.angle_alpha   90.00
_cell.angle_beta   90.00
_cell.angle_gamma   90.00
#
_symmetry.space_group_name_H-M   'P 1'
#
loop_
_entity.id
_entity.type
_entity.pdbx_description
1 polymer ?
#
loop_
_entity_poly.entity_id
_entity_poly.type
_entity_poly.pdbx_seq_one_letter_code
_entity_poly.pdbx_strand_id
1 'polypeptide(L)' 'MTEPVDDLGYEQARDELADVVRRLEAGGLSLDDAVALWERGEALARRCEEQLAGARERVQKVLDAAE' A
#
# COMPACT_ATOMS: atom_id res chain seq x y z
N MET A 1 -8.96 -8.92 -4.30
CA MET A 1 -9.15 -7.67 -3.54
C MET A 1 -10.25 -7.77 -2.51
N THR A 2 -10.27 -8.86 -1.77
CA THR A 2 -11.32 -9.13 -0.81
C THR A 2 -10.89 -8.81 0.62
N GLU A 3 -9.59 -8.74 0.88
CA GLU A 3 -9.10 -8.45 2.21
C GLU A 3 -9.08 -6.95 2.50
N PRO A 4 -9.45 -6.54 3.73
CA PRO A 4 -9.27 -5.15 4.14
C PRO A 4 -7.80 -4.75 4.06
N VAL A 5 -7.55 -3.53 3.62
CA VAL A 5 -6.18 -3.00 3.49
C VAL A 5 -5.43 -3.04 4.82
N ASP A 6 -6.13 -2.79 5.93
CA ASP A 6 -5.50 -2.76 7.25
C ASP A 6 -4.95 -4.11 7.71
N ASP A 7 -5.41 -5.21 7.10
CA ASP A 7 -4.93 -6.55 7.43
C ASP A 7 -3.69 -6.94 6.62
N LEU A 8 -3.30 -6.15 5.63
CA LEU A 8 -2.18 -6.47 4.76
C LEU A 8 -0.84 -6.05 5.37
N GLY A 9 0.17 -6.91 5.24
CA GLY A 9 1.54 -6.54 5.51
C GLY A 9 2.10 -5.69 4.38
N TYR A 10 3.29 -5.15 4.57
CA TYR A 10 3.92 -4.26 3.59
C TYR A 10 4.07 -4.90 2.21
N GLU A 11 4.62 -6.09 2.14
CA GLU A 11 4.87 -6.76 0.86
C GLU A 11 3.58 -7.06 0.12
N GLN A 12 2.56 -7.52 0.84
CA GLN A 12 1.25 -7.80 0.25
C GLN A 12 0.60 -6.52 -0.28
N ALA A 13 0.64 -5.45 0.50
CA ALA A 13 0.08 -4.17 0.09
C ALA A 13 0.81 -3.61 -1.12
N ARG A 14 2.13 -3.71 -1.13
CA ARG A 14 2.96 -3.26 -2.25
C ARG A 14 2.66 -4.03 -3.53
N ASP A 15 2.55 -5.36 -3.42
CA ASP A 15 2.26 -6.21 -4.59
C ASP A 15 0.88 -5.90 -5.16
N GLU A 16 -0.11 -5.74 -4.30
CA GLU A 16 -1.45 -5.39 -4.76
C GLU A 16 -1.47 -4.01 -5.39
N LEU A 17 -0.76 -3.05 -4.80
CA LEU A 17 -0.67 -1.70 -5.36
C LEU A 17 -0.05 -1.71 -6.76
N ALA A 18 1.00 -2.50 -6.96
CA ALA A 18 1.62 -2.64 -8.28
C ALA A 18 0.62 -3.21 -9.30
N ASP A 19 -0.21 -4.16 -8.88
CA ASP A 19 -1.24 -4.74 -9.73
C ASP A 19 -2.32 -3.70 -10.09
N VAL A 20 -2.74 -2.91 -9.12
CA VAL A 20 -3.72 -1.83 -9.35
C VAL A 20 -3.18 -0.83 -10.37
N VAL A 21 -1.93 -0.43 -10.22
CA VAL A 21 -1.29 0.52 -11.15
C VAL A 21 -1.24 -0.06 -12.56
N ARG A 22 -0.86 -1.32 -12.70
CA ARG A 22 -0.83 -1.98 -14.01
C ARG A 22 -2.19 -1.98 -14.68
N ARG A 23 -3.25 -2.26 -13.93
CA ARG A 23 -4.62 -2.27 -14.47
C ARG A 23 -5.07 -0.88 -14.92
N LEU A 24 -4.74 0.15 -14.14
CA LEU A 24 -5.05 1.52 -14.50
C LEU A 24 -4.29 1.96 -15.76
N GLU A 25 -3.01 1.60 -15.85
CA GLU A 25 -2.19 1.93 -17.02
C GLU A 25 -2.65 1.19 -18.29
N ALA A 26 -3.12 -0.03 -18.15
CA ALA A 26 -3.62 -0.81 -19.28
C ALA A 26 -4.86 -0.20 -19.91
N GLY A 27 -5.66 0.52 -19.16
CA GLY A 27 -6.87 1.16 -19.65
C GLY A 27 -7.99 0.17 -19.92
N GLY A 28 -8.98 0.62 -20.68
CA GLY A 28 -10.12 -0.22 -21.04
C GLY A 28 -11.15 -0.42 -19.95
N LEU A 29 -11.02 0.31 -18.85
CA LEU A 29 -11.93 0.21 -17.71
C LEU A 29 -13.08 1.22 -17.86
N SER A 30 -14.25 0.85 -17.32
CA SER A 30 -15.32 1.83 -17.17
C SER A 30 -14.86 2.90 -16.15
N LEU A 31 -15.50 4.05 -16.17
CA LEU A 31 -15.18 5.11 -15.21
C LEU A 31 -15.36 4.62 -13.77
N ASP A 32 -16.46 3.92 -13.50
CA ASP A 32 -16.72 3.41 -12.15
C ASP A 32 -15.64 2.42 -11.69
N ASP A 33 -15.21 1.53 -12.58
CA ASP A 33 -14.15 0.58 -12.25
C ASP A 33 -12.82 1.28 -12.04
N ALA A 34 -12.51 2.27 -12.84
CA ALA A 34 -11.28 3.05 -12.69
C ALA A 34 -11.26 3.80 -11.37
N VAL A 35 -12.37 4.41 -10.97
CA VAL A 35 -12.49 5.10 -9.68
C VAL A 35 -12.31 4.13 -8.52
N ALA A 36 -12.95 2.96 -8.60
CA ALA A 36 -12.83 1.94 -7.54
C ALA A 36 -11.38 1.48 -7.39
N LEU A 37 -10.69 1.23 -8.49
CA LEU A 37 -9.27 0.86 -8.47
C LEU A 37 -8.40 1.98 -7.90
N TRP A 38 -8.68 3.21 -8.29
CA TRP A 38 -7.95 4.37 -7.77
C TRP A 38 -8.09 4.47 -6.25
N GLU A 39 -9.30 4.35 -5.73
CA GLU A 39 -9.56 4.39 -4.29
C GLU A 39 -8.82 3.27 -3.57
N ARG A 40 -8.84 2.06 -4.12
CA ARG A 40 -8.09 0.92 -3.56
C ARG A 40 -6.60 1.22 -3.57
N GLY A 41 -6.08 1.76 -4.66
CA GLY A 41 -4.68 2.14 -4.80
C GLY A 41 -4.24 3.15 -3.75
N GLU A 42 -5.06 4.16 -3.49
CA GLU A 42 -4.76 5.15 -2.45
C GLU A 42 -4.71 4.53 -1.06
N ALA A 43 -5.65 3.65 -0.75
CA ALA A 43 -5.68 2.96 0.54
C ALA A 43 -4.43 2.08 0.71
N LEU A 44 -4.04 1.37 -0.35
CA LEU A 44 -2.83 0.54 -0.34
C LEU A 44 -1.57 1.37 -0.16
N ALA A 45 -1.50 2.52 -0.83
CA ALA A 45 -0.35 3.42 -0.69
C ALA A 45 -0.23 3.94 0.75
N ARG A 46 -1.34 4.31 1.37
CA ARG A 46 -1.35 4.72 2.77
C ARG A 46 -0.90 3.59 3.69
N ARG A 47 -1.36 2.37 3.42
CA ARG A 47 -0.94 1.20 4.23
C ARG A 47 0.56 0.97 4.13
N CYS A 48 1.14 1.10 2.93
CA CYS A 48 2.58 0.98 2.74
C CYS A 48 3.33 2.05 3.54
N GLU A 49 2.85 3.29 3.53
CA GLU A 49 3.47 4.36 4.30
C GLU A 49 3.40 4.10 5.81
N GLU A 50 2.28 3.62 6.32
CA GLU A 50 2.14 3.26 7.72
C GLU A 50 3.15 2.18 8.12
N GLN A 51 3.33 1.16 7.29
CA GLN A 51 4.27 0.08 7.56
C GLN A 51 5.72 0.60 7.54
N LEU A 52 6.05 1.46 6.60
CA LEU A 52 7.38 2.06 6.52
C LEU A 52 7.65 2.98 7.72
N ALA A 53 6.68 3.77 8.12
CA ALA A 53 6.82 4.64 9.28
C ALA A 53 7.08 3.81 10.55
N GLY A 54 6.35 2.72 10.72
CA GLY A 54 6.57 1.80 11.85
C GLY A 54 7.96 1.19 11.84
N ALA A 55 8.44 0.79 10.66
CA ALA A 55 9.79 0.24 10.52
C ALA A 55 10.86 1.28 10.85
N ARG A 56 10.68 2.51 10.38
CA ARG A 56 11.61 3.61 10.69
C ARG A 56 11.68 3.87 12.18
N GLU A 57 10.54 3.85 12.87
CA GLU A 57 10.50 4.03 14.32
C GLU A 57 11.28 2.94 15.05
N ARG A 58 11.14 1.69 14.62
CA ARG A 58 11.86 0.56 15.21
C ARG A 58 13.36 0.70 15.02
N VAL A 59 13.79 1.09 13.83
CA VAL A 59 15.21 1.32 13.55
C VAL A 59 15.75 2.44 14.45
N GLN A 60 14.99 3.53 14.59
CA GLN A 60 15.41 4.66 15.42
C GLN A 60 15.58 4.25 16.88
N LYS A 61 14.69 3.42 17.40
CA LYS A 61 14.81 2.91 18.77
C LYS A 61 16.08 2.10 18.97
N VAL A 62 16.44 1.27 17.99
CA VAL A 62 17.68 0.48 18.04
C VAL A 62 18.90 1.39 18.04
N LEU A 63 18.90 2.41 17.18
CA LEU A 63 20.00 3.37 17.12
C LEU A 63 20.14 4.15 18.42
N ASP A 64 19.03 4.58 19.00
CA ASP A 64 19.02 5.32 20.27
C ASP A 64 19.54 4.43 21.43
N ALA A 65 19.18 3.15 21.43
CA ALA A 65 19.63 2.23 22.46
C ALA A 65 21.12 1.88 22.34
N ALA A 66 21.69 2.01 21.14
CA ALA A 66 23.10 1.70 20.89
C ALA A 66 24.03 2.82 21.35
N GLU A 67 23.51 3.98 21.66
CA GLU A 67 24.29 5.10 22.20
C GLU A 67 24.40 5.01 23.75
#